data_dcafba19c56c1c303c26836747d5b5f1
#
_entry.id   dcafba19c56c1c303c26836747d5b5f1
#
_cell.length_a   1.000
_cell.length_b   1.000
_cell.length_c   1.000
_cell.angle_alpha   90.00
_cell.angle_beta   90.00
_cell.angle_gamma   90.00
#
_symmetry.space_group_name_H-M   'P 1'
#
loop_
_entity.id
_entity.type
_entity.pdbx_description
1 polymer ?
#
loop_
_entity_poly.entity_id
_entity_poly.type
_entity_poly.pdbx_seq_one_letter_code
_entity_poly.pdbx_strand_id
1 'polypeptide(L)'
;MFPPFLFPFLRPVPAAPDPRGGILALSSPPWSAPSRRTEDMSAEGQLGIFLDRYLYSRLEEAGRIRSFHRVRDRSGQLRGTDVILTAPEGGALRLDEKAQLYYLNRDLPTFAFELLFLRQGCLTPGWLCREGLDTDRYLLVWPFARRDRPKGIRWTDFTRVDCLLLDKAALLAWLSGQGLARGRLLREAADLRRAGERRRDIPGLPDAYYVASDPARYGEAPVDLVIRRARLLSLPGSLGFRASPAGLEPLLRF
;
A
#
# COMPACT_ATOMS: atom_id res chain seq x y z
N MET A 1 7.62 -6.84 25.03
CA MET A 1 7.79 -8.29 24.75
C MET A 1 6.86 -8.65 23.61
N PHE A 2 7.37 -9.07 22.46
CA PHE A 2 6.55 -9.43 21.29
C PHE A 2 5.93 -10.81 21.52
N PRO A 3 4.66 -11.04 21.12
CA PRO A 3 4.05 -12.37 21.23
C PRO A 3 4.79 -13.38 20.35
N PRO A 4 4.89 -14.66 20.76
CA PRO A 4 5.70 -15.68 20.12
C PRO A 4 5.23 -16.16 18.73
N PHE A 5 4.03 -15.77 18.29
CA PHE A 5 3.43 -16.25 17.03
C PHE A 5 3.28 -15.12 16.01
N LEU A 6 4.34 -14.85 15.24
CA LEU A 6 4.31 -13.84 14.18
C LEU A 6 3.77 -14.36 12.83
N PHE A 7 3.77 -15.67 12.60
CA PHE A 7 3.37 -16.26 11.32
C PHE A 7 2.61 -17.58 11.49
N PRO A 8 1.30 -17.55 11.84
CA PRO A 8 0.49 -18.73 11.68
C PRO A 8 0.07 -18.87 10.20
N PHE A 9 0.39 -20.02 9.59
CA PHE A 9 -0.10 -20.54 8.31
C PHE A 9 0.37 -19.87 7.00
N LEU A 10 1.49 -20.36 6.50
CA LEU A 10 1.84 -20.31 5.07
C LEU A 10 1.19 -21.54 4.38
N ARG A 11 0.03 -21.34 3.71
CA ARG A 11 -0.45 -22.27 2.70
C ARG A 11 -0.38 -21.60 1.33
N PRO A 12 0.22 -22.21 0.31
CA PRO A 12 0.18 -21.69 -1.06
C PRO A 12 -1.25 -21.77 -1.60
N VAL A 13 -1.75 -20.68 -2.17
CA VAL A 13 -3.04 -20.60 -2.86
C VAL A 13 -2.82 -21.00 -4.32
N PRO A 14 -3.61 -21.93 -4.91
CA PRO A 14 -3.52 -22.25 -6.33
C PRO A 14 -4.03 -21.12 -7.21
N ALA A 15 -3.40 -20.93 -8.37
CA ALA A 15 -3.73 -19.92 -9.36
C ALA A 15 -5.11 -20.16 -9.98
N ALA A 16 -5.93 -19.10 -10.09
CA ALA A 16 -7.23 -19.09 -10.74
C ALA A 16 -7.12 -18.66 -12.22
N PRO A 17 -8.05 -19.10 -13.11
CA PRO A 17 -7.96 -18.86 -14.54
C PRO A 17 -8.40 -17.46 -14.98
N ASP A 18 -7.81 -17.00 -16.11
CA ASP A 18 -7.98 -15.72 -16.79
C ASP A 18 -9.40 -15.57 -17.41
N PRO A 19 -10.10 -14.43 -17.20
CA PRO A 19 -11.15 -13.96 -18.09
C PRO A 19 -10.82 -12.59 -18.69
N ARG A 20 -10.66 -12.54 -20.01
CA ARG A 20 -10.49 -11.32 -20.81
C ARG A 20 -11.76 -10.46 -20.75
N GLY A 21 -11.71 -9.31 -20.09
CA GLY A 21 -12.76 -8.31 -20.02
C GLY A 21 -12.32 -6.98 -20.63
N GLY A 22 -13.04 -6.53 -21.64
CA GLY A 22 -12.75 -5.36 -22.45
C GLY A 22 -12.74 -4.02 -21.69
N ILE A 23 -11.85 -3.14 -22.12
CA ILE A 23 -11.59 -1.79 -21.60
C ILE A 23 -12.50 -0.81 -22.35
N LEU A 24 -13.31 -0.04 -21.59
CA LEU A 24 -14.07 1.10 -22.14
C LEU A 24 -13.14 2.32 -22.27
N ALA A 25 -12.94 2.78 -23.50
CA ALA A 25 -12.22 4.01 -23.80
C ALA A 25 -13.14 5.23 -23.60
N LEU A 26 -12.70 6.17 -22.77
CA LEU A 26 -13.31 7.50 -22.62
C LEU A 26 -12.39 8.54 -23.27
N SER A 27 -12.95 9.46 -24.06
CA SER A 27 -12.24 10.52 -24.75
C SER A 27 -11.49 11.44 -23.77
N SER A 28 -10.23 11.73 -24.09
CA SER A 28 -9.29 12.47 -23.24
C SER A 28 -9.59 13.97 -23.17
N PRO A 29 -9.55 14.60 -22.00
CA PRO A 29 -9.47 16.06 -21.88
C PRO A 29 -8.04 16.57 -22.02
N PRO A 30 -7.81 17.84 -22.47
CA PRO A 30 -6.53 18.36 -22.95
C PRO A 30 -5.63 18.98 -21.87
N TRP A 31 -5.51 18.42 -20.66
CA TRP A 31 -4.57 18.91 -19.64
C TRP A 31 -3.79 17.79 -19.00
N SER A 32 -2.48 17.89 -19.09
CA SER A 32 -1.54 17.04 -18.36
C SER A 32 -0.79 17.88 -17.32
N ALA A 33 -1.12 17.74 -16.05
CA ALA A 33 -0.21 18.15 -15.00
C ALA A 33 1.06 17.27 -15.10
N PRO A 34 2.27 17.83 -14.89
CA PRO A 34 3.50 17.05 -14.98
C PRO A 34 3.48 15.90 -13.95
N SER A 35 3.88 14.71 -14.41
CA SER A 35 4.04 13.55 -13.53
C SER A 35 5.18 13.82 -12.53
N ARG A 36 4.93 13.63 -11.24
CA ARG A 36 5.94 13.72 -10.18
C ARG A 36 6.69 12.41 -9.94
N ARG A 37 6.48 11.42 -10.81
CA ARG A 37 6.94 10.05 -10.69
C ARG A 37 8.43 9.89 -10.39
N THR A 38 9.29 10.72 -10.98
CA THR A 38 10.75 10.67 -10.75
C THR A 38 11.13 11.15 -9.35
N GLU A 39 10.45 12.18 -8.83
CA GLU A 39 10.67 12.69 -7.47
C GLU A 39 10.16 11.65 -6.44
N ASP A 40 9.04 11.02 -6.71
CA ASP A 40 8.44 9.99 -5.85
C ASP A 40 9.31 8.74 -5.78
N MET A 41 9.79 8.22 -6.90
CA MET A 41 10.72 7.08 -6.93
C MET A 41 12.01 7.34 -6.16
N SER A 42 12.52 8.59 -6.14
CA SER A 42 13.69 8.96 -5.34
C SER A 42 13.37 8.92 -3.84
N ALA A 43 12.22 9.47 -3.42
CA ALA A 43 11.81 9.49 -2.02
C ALA A 43 11.47 8.08 -1.50
N GLU A 44 10.81 7.26 -2.31
CA GLU A 44 10.55 5.83 -2.01
C GLU A 44 11.85 5.06 -1.84
N GLY A 45 12.84 5.26 -2.71
CA GLY A 45 14.15 4.64 -2.59
C GLY A 45 14.88 5.01 -1.30
N GLN A 46 14.79 6.29 -0.87
CA GLN A 46 15.36 6.73 0.39
C GLN A 46 14.63 6.16 1.61
N LEU A 47 13.30 6.05 1.54
CA LEU A 47 12.50 5.37 2.55
C LEU A 47 12.86 3.88 2.63
N GLY A 48 13.04 3.21 1.49
CA GLY A 48 13.48 1.82 1.44
C GLY A 48 14.80 1.58 2.17
N ILE A 49 15.79 2.48 2.04
CA ILE A 49 17.05 2.41 2.79
C ILE A 49 16.79 2.52 4.31
N PHE A 50 15.88 3.40 4.73
CA PHE A 50 15.51 3.56 6.13
C PHE A 50 14.84 2.28 6.66
N LEU A 51 13.90 1.70 5.90
CA LEU A 51 13.20 0.46 6.26
C LEU A 51 14.18 -0.72 6.35
N ASP A 52 15.12 -0.84 5.41
CA ASP A 52 16.14 -1.89 5.44
C ASP A 52 16.97 -1.84 6.74
N ARG A 53 17.35 -0.62 7.18
CA ARG A 53 18.19 -0.42 8.36
C ARG A 53 17.45 -0.58 9.69
N TYR A 54 16.22 -0.07 9.78
CA TYR A 54 15.56 0.12 11.08
C TYR A 54 14.31 -0.74 11.27
N LEU A 55 13.80 -1.35 10.20
CA LEU A 55 12.71 -2.32 10.29
C LEU A 55 13.21 -3.73 10.00
N TYR A 56 13.67 -4.00 8.79
CA TYR A 56 13.97 -5.38 8.37
C TYR A 56 15.20 -5.95 9.08
N SER A 57 16.30 -5.22 9.17
CA SER A 57 17.48 -5.69 9.93
C SER A 57 17.15 -5.94 11.41
N ARG A 58 16.30 -5.12 12.01
CA ARG A 58 15.86 -5.33 13.40
C ARG A 58 14.92 -6.52 13.56
N LEU A 59 14.08 -6.81 12.57
CA LEU A 59 13.26 -8.04 12.57
C LEU A 59 14.14 -9.29 12.42
N GLU A 60 15.22 -9.23 11.62
CA GLU A 60 16.20 -10.29 11.44
C GLU A 60 17.00 -10.51 12.72
N GLU A 61 17.58 -9.45 13.31
CA GLU A 61 18.31 -9.47 14.60
C GLU A 61 17.45 -10.06 15.73
N ALA A 62 16.14 -9.76 15.74
CA ALA A 62 15.18 -10.29 16.71
C ALA A 62 14.70 -11.72 16.39
N GLY A 63 15.22 -12.37 15.34
CA GLY A 63 14.81 -13.71 14.90
C GLY A 63 13.36 -13.80 14.43
N ARG A 64 12.74 -12.66 14.05
CA ARG A 64 11.36 -12.61 13.57
C ARG A 64 11.23 -12.96 12.09
N ILE A 65 12.29 -12.74 11.35
CA ILE A 65 12.51 -13.22 10.00
C ILE A 65 13.92 -13.84 9.95
N ARG A 66 14.13 -14.76 9.02
CA ARG A 66 15.45 -15.37 8.78
C ARG A 66 16.35 -14.44 7.97
N SER A 67 15.76 -13.76 6.98
CA SER A 67 16.44 -12.81 6.10
C SER A 67 15.41 -11.96 5.35
N PHE A 68 15.88 -10.87 4.75
CA PHE A 68 15.12 -10.11 3.79
C PHE A 68 15.95 -9.83 2.53
N HIS A 69 15.27 -9.65 1.40
CA HIS A 69 15.88 -9.30 0.13
C HIS A 69 15.06 -8.22 -0.57
N ARG A 70 15.66 -7.06 -0.81
CA ARG A 70 15.00 -5.98 -1.59
C ARG A 70 15.09 -6.27 -3.07
N VAL A 71 13.93 -6.34 -3.72
CA VAL A 71 13.80 -6.58 -5.17
C VAL A 71 14.18 -5.31 -5.92
N ARG A 72 15.19 -5.41 -6.78
CA ARG A 72 15.69 -4.28 -7.58
C ARG A 72 15.41 -4.46 -9.07
N ASP A 73 15.05 -5.67 -9.48
CA ASP A 73 14.72 -5.94 -10.87
C ASP A 73 13.33 -5.41 -11.21
N ARG A 74 13.21 -4.85 -12.42
CA ARG A 74 11.97 -4.24 -12.91
C ARG A 74 10.82 -5.24 -13.00
N SER A 75 11.11 -6.49 -13.29
CA SER A 75 10.07 -7.51 -13.46
C SER A 75 9.39 -7.87 -12.15
N GLY A 76 10.16 -8.00 -11.06
CA GLY A 76 9.64 -8.21 -9.70
C GLY A 76 8.81 -7.04 -9.21
N GLN A 77 9.31 -5.81 -9.39
CA GLN A 77 8.59 -4.59 -9.03
C GLN A 77 7.28 -4.43 -9.82
N LEU A 78 7.27 -4.75 -11.12
CA LEU A 78 6.04 -4.73 -11.93
C LEU A 78 5.02 -5.77 -11.48
N ARG A 79 5.44 -6.85 -10.82
CA ARG A 79 4.55 -7.83 -10.18
C ARG A 79 4.17 -7.47 -8.75
N GLY A 80 4.51 -6.27 -8.27
CA GLY A 80 4.14 -5.76 -6.95
C GLY A 80 4.92 -6.41 -5.82
N THR A 81 6.22 -6.67 -6.04
CA THR A 81 7.12 -7.16 -4.99
C THR A 81 8.28 -6.20 -4.83
N ASP A 82 8.37 -5.55 -3.67
CA ASP A 82 9.47 -4.66 -3.31
C ASP A 82 10.49 -5.36 -2.40
N VAL A 83 10.00 -6.24 -1.52
CA VAL A 83 10.83 -6.99 -0.58
C VAL A 83 10.34 -8.43 -0.45
N ILE A 84 11.27 -9.37 -0.38
CA ILE A 84 10.98 -10.77 -0.04
C ILE A 84 11.52 -11.02 1.37
N LEU A 85 10.65 -11.43 2.29
CA LEU A 85 11.04 -11.90 3.62
C LEU A 85 11.09 -13.42 3.62
N THR A 86 12.10 -13.98 4.29
CA THR A 86 12.14 -15.41 4.60
C THR A 86 11.74 -15.61 6.05
N ALA A 87 10.71 -16.41 6.30
CA ALA A 87 10.27 -16.74 7.65
C ALA A 87 11.34 -17.58 8.40
N PRO A 88 11.37 -17.58 9.74
CA PRO A 88 12.35 -18.38 10.52
C PRO A 88 12.29 -19.87 10.21
N GLU A 89 11.09 -20.41 10.03
CA GLU A 89 10.83 -21.82 9.68
C GLU A 89 11.03 -22.13 8.19
N GLY A 90 11.37 -21.15 7.39
CA GLY A 90 11.41 -21.22 5.93
C GLY A 90 10.12 -20.68 5.29
N GLY A 91 10.09 -20.62 3.98
CA GLY A 91 9.00 -19.98 3.24
C GLY A 91 9.27 -18.48 2.99
N ALA A 92 8.82 -18.04 1.83
CA ALA A 92 9.00 -16.65 1.38
C ALA A 92 7.67 -15.90 1.42
N LEU A 93 7.72 -14.64 1.86
CA LEU A 93 6.62 -13.68 1.84
C LEU A 93 7.02 -12.50 0.95
N ARG A 94 6.21 -12.21 -0.06
CA ARG A 94 6.41 -11.09 -0.97
C ARG A 94 5.66 -9.88 -0.48
N LEU A 95 6.40 -8.81 -0.18
CA LEU A 95 5.87 -7.55 0.31
C LEU A 95 5.86 -6.51 -0.80
N ASP A 96 4.76 -5.75 -0.84
CA ASP A 96 4.62 -4.51 -1.59
C ASP A 96 4.56 -3.35 -0.57
N GLU A 97 5.54 -2.44 -0.63
CA GLU A 97 5.65 -1.30 0.27
C GLU A 97 4.81 -0.13 -0.26
N LYS A 98 3.92 0.38 0.57
CA LYS A 98 3.06 1.52 0.24
C LYS A 98 3.21 2.62 1.29
N ALA A 99 3.70 3.78 0.90
CA ALA A 99 4.00 4.87 1.82
C ALA A 99 3.22 6.15 1.52
N GLN A 100 2.77 6.82 2.57
CA GLN A 100 2.09 8.12 2.46
C GLN A 100 3.10 9.28 2.47
N LEU A 101 4.03 9.31 1.50
CA LEU A 101 5.12 10.29 1.43
C LEU A 101 4.65 11.75 1.27
N TYR A 102 3.49 11.99 0.65
CA TYR A 102 2.91 13.34 0.57
C TYR A 102 2.37 13.87 1.90
N TYR A 103 2.26 12.99 2.89
CA TYR A 103 1.73 13.28 4.21
C TYR A 103 2.79 13.07 5.29
N LEU A 104 4.05 13.44 5.00
CA LEU A 104 5.14 13.44 5.98
C LEU A 104 4.70 14.16 7.25
N ASN A 105 5.09 13.61 8.40
CA ASN A 105 4.79 14.16 9.72
C ASN A 105 3.30 14.25 10.06
N ARG A 106 2.43 13.58 9.28
CA ARG A 106 0.98 13.51 9.54
C ARG A 106 0.64 12.16 10.14
N ASP A 107 0.09 12.18 11.34
CA ASP A 107 -0.47 10.97 11.97
C ASP A 107 -1.89 10.72 11.43
N LEU A 108 -1.96 10.35 10.15
CA LEU A 108 -3.25 10.11 9.51
C LEU A 108 -3.92 8.86 10.08
N PRO A 109 -5.19 8.94 10.49
CA PRO A 109 -5.93 7.79 11.03
C PRO A 109 -6.40 6.81 9.93
N THR A 110 -5.92 6.97 8.70
CA THR A 110 -6.38 6.23 7.52
C THR A 110 -5.24 5.88 6.61
N PHE A 111 -5.49 4.92 5.69
CA PHE A 111 -4.65 4.65 4.53
C PHE A 111 -5.46 4.62 3.24
N ALA A 112 -4.88 5.09 2.14
CA ALA A 112 -5.49 5.16 0.82
C ALA A 112 -5.03 3.98 -0.05
N PHE A 113 -5.98 3.24 -0.61
CA PHE A 113 -5.76 2.09 -1.48
C PHE A 113 -6.22 2.45 -2.90
N GLU A 114 -5.27 2.58 -3.81
CA GLU A 114 -5.57 2.98 -5.18
C GLU A 114 -6.41 1.92 -5.92
N LEU A 115 -7.58 2.34 -6.38
CA LEU A 115 -8.53 1.52 -7.13
C LEU A 115 -8.37 1.72 -8.63
N LEU A 116 -8.30 2.99 -9.05
CA LEU A 116 -8.18 3.42 -10.45
C LEU A 116 -7.28 4.64 -10.55
N PHE A 117 -6.58 4.78 -11.66
CA PHE A 117 -5.86 6.00 -12.01
C PHE A 117 -5.90 6.24 -13.52
N LEU A 118 -5.56 7.46 -13.95
CA LEU A 118 -5.45 7.81 -15.36
C LEU A 118 -4.03 7.54 -15.86
N ARG A 119 -3.91 6.69 -16.87
CA ARG A 119 -2.67 6.47 -17.60
C ARG A 119 -2.89 6.77 -19.07
N GLN A 120 -2.25 7.82 -19.57
CA GLN A 120 -2.42 8.26 -20.96
C GLN A 120 -3.91 8.47 -21.35
N GLY A 121 -4.68 9.04 -20.43
CA GLY A 121 -6.12 9.29 -20.62
C GLY A 121 -7.03 8.08 -20.43
N CYS A 122 -6.50 6.88 -20.19
CA CYS A 122 -7.28 5.67 -19.96
C CYS A 122 -7.38 5.35 -18.48
N LEU A 123 -8.57 4.95 -18.00
CA LEU A 123 -8.75 4.42 -16.65
C LEU A 123 -8.05 3.08 -16.53
N THR A 124 -7.12 2.99 -15.61
CA THR A 124 -6.27 1.81 -15.37
C THR A 124 -6.50 1.33 -13.93
N PRO A 125 -6.64 0.03 -13.67
CA PRO A 125 -6.72 -0.51 -12.32
C PRO A 125 -5.48 -0.15 -11.49
N GLY A 126 -5.72 0.44 -10.30
CA GLY A 126 -4.72 0.72 -9.29
C GLY A 126 -4.24 -0.56 -8.61
N TRP A 127 -3.22 -0.43 -7.76
CA TRP A 127 -2.53 -1.57 -7.18
C TRP A 127 -3.40 -2.49 -6.31
N LEU A 128 -4.48 -1.98 -5.67
CA LEU A 128 -5.41 -2.84 -4.95
C LEU A 128 -6.25 -3.73 -5.88
N CYS A 129 -6.61 -3.21 -7.05
CA CYS A 129 -7.50 -3.86 -8.00
C CYS A 129 -6.77 -4.54 -9.17
N ARG A 130 -5.45 -4.36 -9.29
CA ARG A 130 -4.66 -4.94 -10.37
C ARG A 130 -4.51 -6.45 -10.16
N GLU A 131 -4.74 -7.23 -11.21
CA GLU A 131 -4.55 -8.67 -11.24
C GLU A 131 -3.11 -9.05 -11.58
N GLY A 132 -2.72 -10.29 -11.27
CA GLY A 132 -1.40 -10.83 -11.58
C GLY A 132 -0.27 -10.25 -10.73
N LEU A 133 -0.58 -9.64 -9.59
CA LEU A 133 0.42 -9.23 -8.61
C LEU A 133 0.77 -10.39 -7.67
N ASP A 134 2.06 -10.62 -7.50
CA ASP A 134 2.63 -11.68 -6.66
C ASP A 134 2.65 -11.31 -5.15
N THR A 135 2.14 -10.13 -4.80
CA THR A 135 2.10 -9.60 -3.44
C THR A 135 1.34 -10.51 -2.50
N ASP A 136 1.97 -10.96 -1.42
CA ASP A 136 1.33 -11.71 -0.34
C ASP A 136 0.86 -10.76 0.76
N ARG A 137 1.65 -9.70 1.04
CA ARG A 137 1.38 -8.71 2.09
C ARG A 137 1.70 -7.31 1.64
N TYR A 138 0.98 -6.34 2.18
CA TYR A 138 1.30 -4.93 2.07
C TYR A 138 2.03 -4.47 3.33
N LEU A 139 3.12 -3.69 3.16
CA LEU A 139 3.67 -2.88 4.24
C LEU A 139 3.16 -1.45 4.04
N LEU A 140 2.19 -1.05 4.84
CA LEU A 140 1.65 0.30 4.84
C LEU A 140 2.49 1.18 5.75
N VAL A 141 3.00 2.33 5.25
CA VAL A 141 3.98 3.15 5.96
C VAL A 141 3.49 4.58 6.13
N TRP A 142 3.51 5.09 7.36
CA TRP A 142 3.30 6.49 7.73
C TRP A 142 4.65 7.06 8.15
N PRO A 143 5.34 7.82 7.27
CA PRO A 143 6.68 8.30 7.55
C PRO A 143 6.70 9.63 8.31
N PHE A 144 7.68 9.76 9.21
CA PHE A 144 8.00 10.99 9.94
C PHE A 144 9.45 11.37 9.66
N ALA A 145 9.69 12.64 9.38
CA ALA A 145 10.99 13.14 8.98
C ALA A 145 11.26 14.56 9.52
N ARG A 146 12.50 15.00 9.45
CA ARG A 146 12.89 16.39 9.76
C ARG A 146 12.47 17.39 8.67
N ARG A 147 11.86 16.89 7.58
CA ARG A 147 11.35 17.66 6.45
C ARG A 147 9.87 17.43 6.27
N ASP A 148 9.16 18.42 5.76
CA ASP A 148 7.71 18.35 5.51
C ASP A 148 7.36 18.00 4.06
N ARG A 149 8.36 17.84 3.19
CA ARG A 149 8.17 17.53 1.77
C ARG A 149 9.10 16.40 1.32
N PRO A 150 8.64 15.50 0.45
CA PRO A 150 9.43 14.36 -0.02
C PRO A 150 10.56 14.78 -0.99
N LYS A 151 10.45 15.93 -1.64
CA LYS A 151 11.46 16.39 -2.62
C LYS A 151 12.84 16.54 -1.98
N GLY A 152 13.83 15.80 -2.50
CA GLY A 152 15.20 15.83 -2.02
C GLY A 152 15.41 15.25 -0.62
N ILE A 153 14.44 14.49 -0.10
CA ILE A 153 14.56 13.78 1.18
C ILE A 153 15.65 12.71 1.08
N ARG A 154 16.42 12.54 2.16
CA ARG A 154 17.40 11.48 2.31
C ARG A 154 16.94 10.50 3.39
N TRP A 155 17.41 9.27 3.37
CA TRP A 155 17.09 8.27 4.40
C TRP A 155 17.44 8.76 5.83
N THR A 156 18.48 9.60 5.97
CA THR A 156 18.88 10.22 7.25
C THR A 156 17.92 11.28 7.75
N ASP A 157 17.04 11.80 6.89
CA ASP A 157 16.03 12.78 7.29
C ASP A 157 14.85 12.12 8.00
N PHE A 158 14.57 10.83 7.73
CA PHE A 158 13.51 10.11 8.43
C PHE A 158 13.87 9.90 9.89
N THR A 159 12.95 10.24 10.78
CA THR A 159 13.12 10.10 12.24
C THR A 159 12.45 8.85 12.77
N ARG A 160 11.35 8.46 12.17
CA ARG A 160 10.61 7.21 12.45
C ARG A 160 9.65 6.89 11.32
N VAL A 161 9.19 5.66 11.33
CA VAL A 161 8.03 5.22 10.55
C VAL A 161 7.09 4.43 11.45
N ASP A 162 5.80 4.68 11.31
CA ASP A 162 4.77 3.79 11.83
C ASP A 162 4.36 2.88 10.66
N CYS A 163 4.36 1.58 10.86
CA CYS A 163 4.13 0.58 9.81
C CYS A 163 3.01 -0.37 10.21
N LEU A 164 2.27 -0.83 9.22
CA LEU A 164 1.32 -1.92 9.35
C LEU A 164 1.63 -2.99 8.29
N LEU A 165 2.06 -4.16 8.71
CA LEU A 165 2.13 -5.34 7.86
C LEU A 165 0.72 -5.92 7.77
N LEU A 166 0.14 -5.92 6.58
CA LEU A 166 -1.24 -6.29 6.30
C LEU A 166 -1.30 -7.51 5.39
N ASP A 167 -2.03 -8.55 5.79
CA ASP A 167 -2.31 -9.70 4.94
C ASP A 167 -3.26 -9.31 3.81
N LYS A 168 -2.81 -9.47 2.55
CA LYS A 168 -3.60 -9.11 1.35
C LYS A 168 -4.86 -9.96 1.24
N ALA A 169 -4.77 -11.26 1.52
CA ALA A 169 -5.92 -12.15 1.44
C ALA A 169 -6.98 -11.81 2.51
N ALA A 170 -6.54 -11.49 3.74
CA ALA A 170 -7.43 -11.04 4.81
C ALA A 170 -8.13 -9.72 4.46
N LEU A 171 -7.40 -8.75 3.89
CA LEU A 171 -7.99 -7.49 3.40
C LEU A 171 -9.06 -7.74 2.34
N LEU A 172 -8.74 -8.54 1.31
CA LEU A 172 -9.67 -8.82 0.21
C LEU A 172 -10.88 -9.64 0.68
N ALA A 173 -10.70 -10.58 1.61
CA ALA A 173 -11.79 -11.33 2.23
C ALA A 173 -12.72 -10.41 3.02
N TRP A 174 -12.17 -9.50 3.82
CA TRP A 174 -12.95 -8.50 4.55
C TRP A 174 -13.75 -7.60 3.60
N LEU A 175 -13.11 -7.05 2.56
CA LEU A 175 -13.79 -6.23 1.55
C LEU A 175 -14.92 -7.00 0.86
N SER A 176 -14.66 -8.25 0.46
CA SER A 176 -15.67 -9.12 -0.16
C SER A 176 -16.86 -9.38 0.77
N GLY A 177 -16.60 -9.60 2.06
CA GLY A 177 -17.63 -9.75 3.10
C GLY A 177 -18.49 -8.49 3.30
N GLN A 178 -17.95 -7.31 2.98
CA GLN A 178 -18.71 -6.05 2.92
C GLN A 178 -19.39 -5.82 1.56
N GLY A 179 -19.41 -6.81 0.67
CA GLY A 179 -19.94 -6.69 -0.69
C GLY A 179 -19.06 -5.84 -1.61
N LEU A 180 -17.84 -5.50 -1.22
CA LEU A 180 -16.88 -4.70 -1.98
C LEU A 180 -15.88 -5.59 -2.75
N ALA A 181 -16.40 -6.56 -3.49
CA ALA A 181 -15.57 -7.34 -4.40
C ALA A 181 -14.96 -6.42 -5.49
N ARG A 182 -13.82 -6.84 -6.05
CA ARG A 182 -13.02 -6.09 -7.04
C ARG A 182 -13.87 -5.41 -8.12
N GLY A 183 -14.81 -6.13 -8.74
CA GLY A 183 -15.65 -5.58 -9.80
C GLY A 183 -16.54 -4.42 -9.32
N ARG A 184 -17.04 -4.47 -8.08
CA ARG A 184 -17.79 -3.37 -7.47
C ARG A 184 -16.89 -2.20 -7.16
N LEU A 185 -15.71 -2.42 -6.56
CA LEU A 185 -14.75 -1.36 -6.28
C LEU A 185 -14.40 -0.57 -7.54
N LEU A 186 -14.11 -1.25 -8.64
CA LEU A 186 -13.77 -0.62 -9.93
C LEU A 186 -14.96 0.18 -10.50
N ARG A 187 -16.19 -0.36 -10.45
CA ARG A 187 -17.39 0.37 -10.91
C ARG A 187 -17.65 1.63 -10.08
N GLU A 188 -17.68 1.51 -8.74
CA GLU A 188 -17.90 2.64 -7.84
C GLU A 188 -16.83 3.74 -8.02
N ALA A 189 -15.57 3.35 -8.21
CA ALA A 189 -14.49 4.29 -8.47
C ALA A 189 -14.65 5.01 -9.82
N ALA A 190 -15.05 4.29 -10.88
CA ALA A 190 -15.33 4.88 -12.19
C ALA A 190 -16.55 5.81 -12.15
N ASP A 191 -17.61 5.43 -11.41
CA ASP A 191 -18.81 6.24 -11.24
C ASP A 191 -18.53 7.51 -10.45
N LEU A 192 -17.75 7.42 -9.36
CA LEU A 192 -17.32 8.58 -8.59
C LEU A 192 -16.57 9.60 -9.48
N ARG A 193 -15.64 9.09 -10.30
CA ARG A 193 -14.89 9.91 -11.27
C ARG A 193 -15.80 10.57 -12.29
N ARG A 194 -16.74 9.81 -12.87
CA ARG A 194 -17.67 10.28 -13.89
C ARG A 194 -18.65 11.33 -13.35
N ALA A 195 -19.09 11.17 -12.10
CA ALA A 195 -19.96 12.12 -11.41
C ALA A 195 -19.22 13.41 -10.97
N GLY A 196 -17.88 13.46 -11.07
CA GLY A 196 -17.09 14.60 -10.57
C GLY A 196 -17.08 14.72 -9.03
N GLU A 197 -17.51 13.68 -8.34
CA GLU A 197 -17.52 13.67 -6.88
C GLU A 197 -16.10 13.52 -6.33
N ARG A 198 -15.81 14.22 -5.23
CA ARG A 198 -14.50 14.15 -4.55
C ARG A 198 -14.47 13.09 -3.46
N ARG A 199 -15.61 12.78 -2.87
CA ARG A 199 -15.75 11.82 -1.78
C ARG A 199 -17.11 11.17 -1.83
N ARG A 200 -17.16 9.88 -1.50
CA ARG A 200 -18.39 9.12 -1.31
C ARG A 200 -18.24 8.17 -0.14
N ASP A 201 -19.07 8.34 0.86
CA ASP A 201 -19.14 7.42 1.99
C ASP A 201 -19.84 6.11 1.57
N ILE A 202 -19.45 5.00 2.19
CA ILE A 202 -20.04 3.69 1.89
C ILE A 202 -21.13 3.39 2.94
N PRO A 203 -22.41 3.27 2.54
CA PRO A 203 -23.49 2.98 3.47
C PRO A 203 -23.20 1.72 4.30
N GLY A 204 -23.38 1.83 5.62
CA GLY A 204 -23.13 0.71 6.55
C GLY A 204 -21.67 0.41 6.83
N LEU A 205 -20.69 1.13 6.25
CA LEU A 205 -19.27 0.91 6.44
C LEU A 205 -18.53 2.21 6.85
N PRO A 206 -18.64 2.66 8.10
CA PRO A 206 -18.05 3.92 8.55
C PRO A 206 -16.52 3.93 8.58
N ASP A 207 -15.90 2.76 8.48
CA ASP A 207 -14.45 2.59 8.48
C ASP A 207 -13.81 2.80 7.11
N ALA A 208 -14.61 2.95 6.03
CA ALA A 208 -14.09 3.12 4.68
C ALA A 208 -14.96 4.09 3.84
N TYR A 209 -14.31 4.79 2.89
CA TYR A 209 -14.97 5.70 1.95
C TYR A 209 -14.12 5.86 0.69
N TYR A 210 -14.74 6.28 -0.41
CA TYR A 210 -14.05 6.60 -1.66
C TYR A 210 -13.59 8.04 -1.71
N VAL A 211 -12.41 8.28 -2.30
CA VAL A 211 -11.88 9.63 -2.58
C VAL A 211 -11.34 9.68 -4.00
N ALA A 212 -11.73 10.72 -4.74
CA ALA A 212 -11.16 11.01 -6.07
C ALA A 212 -10.23 12.23 -5.99
N SER A 213 -9.00 12.06 -6.42
CA SER A 213 -8.03 13.14 -6.54
C SER A 213 -8.38 14.08 -7.70
N ASP A 214 -7.96 15.35 -7.58
CA ASP A 214 -8.18 16.37 -8.58
C ASP A 214 -7.31 16.14 -9.82
N PRO A 215 -7.89 15.94 -11.02
CA PRO A 215 -7.12 15.80 -12.25
C PRO A 215 -6.26 17.03 -12.57
N ALA A 216 -6.73 18.23 -12.22
CA ALA A 216 -5.99 19.46 -12.44
C ALA A 216 -4.74 19.58 -11.55
N ARG A 217 -4.76 18.90 -10.39
CA ARG A 217 -3.66 18.90 -9.42
C ARG A 217 -2.74 17.69 -9.56
N TYR A 218 -3.29 16.54 -9.96
CA TYR A 218 -2.57 15.26 -10.06
C TYR A 218 -2.83 14.66 -11.43
N GLY A 219 -1.83 14.59 -12.30
CA GLY A 219 -1.99 14.09 -13.66
C GLY A 219 -2.50 12.66 -13.78
N GLU A 220 -2.20 11.80 -12.79
CA GLU A 220 -2.71 10.43 -12.72
C GLU A 220 -4.10 10.34 -12.07
N ALA A 221 -4.52 11.40 -11.39
CA ALA A 221 -5.85 11.55 -10.79
C ALA A 221 -6.40 10.26 -10.17
N PRO A 222 -5.76 9.67 -9.14
CA PRO A 222 -6.21 8.41 -8.57
C PRO A 222 -7.60 8.51 -7.94
N VAL A 223 -8.29 7.39 -7.92
CA VAL A 223 -9.47 7.15 -7.08
C VAL A 223 -9.10 6.07 -6.09
N ASP A 224 -9.23 6.39 -4.82
CA ASP A 224 -8.78 5.56 -3.72
C ASP A 224 -9.96 5.08 -2.87
N LEU A 225 -9.84 3.89 -2.31
CA LEU A 225 -10.57 3.44 -1.14
C LEU A 225 -9.74 3.81 0.09
N VAL A 226 -10.28 4.68 0.92
CA VAL A 226 -9.62 5.10 2.17
C VAL A 226 -10.20 4.29 3.31
N ILE A 227 -9.33 3.62 4.09
CA ILE A 227 -9.73 2.74 5.21
C ILE A 227 -9.06 3.22 6.51
N ARG A 228 -9.79 3.16 7.63
CA ARG A 228 -9.27 3.52 8.95
C ARG A 228 -8.16 2.56 9.39
N ARG A 229 -7.06 3.09 9.94
CA ARG A 229 -5.91 2.32 10.46
C ARG A 229 -6.34 1.30 11.52
N ALA A 230 -7.23 1.70 12.43
CA ALA A 230 -7.76 0.82 13.47
C ALA A 230 -8.46 -0.41 12.87
N ARG A 231 -9.23 -0.24 11.78
CA ARG A 231 -9.84 -1.36 11.06
C ARG A 231 -8.78 -2.25 10.41
N LEU A 232 -7.80 -1.68 9.74
CA LEU A 232 -6.71 -2.44 9.09
C LEU A 232 -5.92 -3.26 10.12
N LEU A 233 -5.61 -2.68 11.28
CA LEU A 233 -4.90 -3.38 12.36
C LEU A 233 -5.73 -4.53 12.96
N SER A 234 -7.07 -4.43 12.95
CA SER A 234 -7.96 -5.47 13.46
C SER A 234 -8.13 -6.68 12.52
N LEU A 235 -7.65 -6.60 11.27
CA LEU A 235 -7.74 -7.70 10.32
C LEU A 235 -6.79 -8.85 10.71
N PRO A 236 -7.19 -10.12 10.46
CA PRO A 236 -6.36 -11.27 10.78
C PRO A 236 -4.96 -11.18 10.15
N GLY A 237 -3.92 -11.50 10.91
CA GLY A 237 -2.54 -11.49 10.46
C GLY A 237 -1.91 -10.09 10.29
N SER A 238 -2.62 -9.03 10.71
CA SER A 238 -2.07 -7.66 10.72
C SER A 238 -1.14 -7.44 11.90
N LEU A 239 -0.02 -6.76 11.68
CA LEU A 239 1.00 -6.47 12.70
C LEU A 239 1.46 -5.02 12.57
N GLY A 240 1.35 -4.25 13.67
CA GLY A 240 1.81 -2.88 13.73
C GLY A 240 3.23 -2.76 14.31
N PHE A 241 4.04 -1.87 13.74
CA PHE A 241 5.40 -1.57 14.18
C PHE A 241 5.68 -0.07 14.14
N ARG A 242 6.48 0.39 15.08
CA ARG A 242 7.18 1.67 15.01
C ARG A 242 8.66 1.40 14.90
N ALA A 243 9.26 1.82 13.79
CA ALA A 243 10.69 1.69 13.55
C ALA A 243 11.37 3.06 13.56
N SER A 244 12.51 3.16 14.25
CA SER A 244 13.31 4.36 14.37
C SER A 244 14.78 4.01 14.61
N PRO A 245 15.73 4.97 14.53
CA PRO A 245 17.10 4.75 14.93
C PRO A 245 17.25 4.26 16.39
N ALA A 246 16.31 4.63 17.27
CA ALA A 246 16.30 4.21 18.67
C ALA A 246 15.87 2.76 18.88
N GLY A 247 15.09 2.17 17.96
CA GLY A 247 14.62 0.79 18.11
C GLY A 247 13.41 0.46 17.26
N LEU A 248 12.94 -0.77 17.45
CA LEU A 248 11.73 -1.32 16.86
C LEU A 248 10.74 -1.67 17.97
N GLU A 249 9.56 -1.10 17.92
CA GLU A 249 8.49 -1.28 18.91
C GLU A 249 7.21 -1.82 18.26
N PRO A 250 6.44 -2.67 18.95
CA PRO A 250 5.11 -3.07 18.48
C PRO A 250 4.14 -1.88 18.59
N LEU A 251 3.31 -1.68 17.56
CA LEU A 251 2.16 -0.79 17.61
C LEU A 251 0.90 -1.64 17.80
N LEU A 252 0.34 -1.58 19.00
CA LEU A 252 -0.88 -2.31 19.37
C LEU A 252 -2.15 -1.49 19.10
N ARG A 253 -2.01 -0.18 18.94
CA ARG A 253 -3.10 0.78 18.66
C ARG A 253 -2.58 1.89 17.75
N PHE A 254 -3.48 2.46 16.98
CA PHE A 254 -3.28 3.67 16.19
C PHE A 254 -4.25 4.75 16.65
#